data_60360d933a2e3fd8aeb6e2f4d16492ac
#
_entry.id   60360d933a2e3fd8aeb6e2f4d16492ac
#
_cell.length_a   1.000
_cell.length_b   1.000
_cell.length_c   1.000
_cell.angle_alpha   90.00
_cell.angle_beta   90.00
_cell.angle_gamma   90.00
#
_symmetry.space_group_name_H-M   'P 1'
#
loop_
_entity.id
_entity.type
_entity.pdbx_description
1 polymer ?
#
loop_
_entity_poly.entity_id
_entity_poly.type
_entity_poly.pdbx_seq_one_letter_code
_entity_poly.pdbx_strand_id
1 'polypeptide(L)'
;MTTQKEKVIPSQYIPDKESFIETIDGKDYLITNDTMYTFYRRTKGEFSSFFLALRDEKRLFGCKCSQCGIVRVPPFLTHCPDCNFAPTDLIEVEQVGVMNSTPPITYFATSLFQHMAPYGRGRVIFNGADTAMSVNLYTTTGILVPGIINKGTEVKLIFKDNRIGEMTDVFCVPASELTREQVEKKGLQESEIDWESPVEPGLPEASDSDKAVYADAFKEIKSIIGEMNKNDRARKDIAGWKRDIQVKAKGGQFAIIIDDGDIRTEEKELSSPDFVMVCEDLRTLLDGLAYRGAITDSVIGKKLWISKNMEFNTIFKLDRMARSVARSKKT
;
A
#
# COMPACT_ATOMS: atom_id res chain seq x y z
N MET A 1 4.20 -5.50 -40.32
CA MET A 1 4.48 -6.50 -39.26
C MET A 1 5.30 -5.84 -38.20
N THR A 2 4.71 -5.44 -37.10
CA THR A 2 5.41 -4.88 -35.93
C THR A 2 6.14 -6.04 -35.25
N THR A 3 7.45 -6.04 -35.31
CA THR A 3 8.32 -6.94 -34.53
C THR A 3 7.93 -6.81 -33.05
N GLN A 4 7.30 -7.84 -32.52
CA GLN A 4 7.05 -7.95 -31.10
C GLN A 4 8.43 -7.98 -30.41
N LYS A 5 8.77 -6.92 -29.66
CA LYS A 5 9.92 -6.96 -28.75
C LYS A 5 9.69 -8.13 -27.81
N GLU A 6 10.57 -9.11 -27.80
CA GLU A 6 10.60 -10.14 -26.77
C GLU A 6 10.63 -9.46 -25.40
N LYS A 7 9.65 -9.79 -24.57
CA LYS A 7 9.62 -9.30 -23.18
C LYS A 7 10.61 -10.13 -22.38
N VAL A 8 11.78 -9.58 -22.14
CA VAL A 8 12.77 -10.16 -21.24
C VAL A 8 12.28 -9.97 -19.80
N ILE A 9 12.31 -11.04 -19.00
CA ILE A 9 12.07 -10.94 -17.56
C ILE A 9 13.20 -10.13 -16.95
N PRO A 10 12.92 -9.04 -16.22
CA PRO A 10 13.97 -8.31 -15.52
C PRO A 10 14.72 -9.24 -14.57
N SER A 11 16.05 -9.18 -14.56
CA SER A 11 16.90 -10.06 -13.76
C SER A 11 16.57 -10.06 -12.27
N GLN A 12 16.09 -8.94 -11.73
CA GLN A 12 15.64 -8.81 -10.34
C GLN A 12 14.48 -9.74 -9.96
N TYR A 13 13.75 -10.29 -10.93
CA TYR A 13 12.66 -11.24 -10.70
C TYR A 13 13.06 -12.69 -10.97
N ILE A 14 14.28 -12.92 -11.41
CA ILE A 14 14.85 -14.25 -11.62
C ILE A 14 15.69 -14.55 -10.39
N PRO A 15 15.24 -15.41 -9.46
CA PRO A 15 16.05 -15.79 -8.32
C PRO A 15 17.30 -16.54 -8.81
N ASP A 16 18.39 -16.35 -8.13
CA ASP A 16 19.57 -17.15 -8.35
C ASP A 16 19.21 -18.62 -8.12
N LYS A 17 19.60 -19.48 -9.05
CA LYS A 17 19.43 -20.92 -8.91
C LYS A 17 20.44 -21.43 -7.88
N GLU A 18 19.93 -21.69 -6.70
CA GLU A 18 20.72 -22.31 -5.62
C GLU A 18 20.28 -23.75 -5.43
N SER A 19 21.23 -24.62 -5.26
CA SER A 19 20.98 -25.98 -4.77
C SER A 19 21.72 -26.22 -3.45
N PHE A 20 21.06 -26.86 -2.52
CA PHE A 20 21.63 -27.18 -1.21
C PHE A 20 21.11 -28.54 -0.72
N ILE A 21 21.83 -29.14 0.22
CA ILE A 21 21.41 -30.38 0.87
C ILE A 21 20.58 -30.02 2.11
N GLU A 22 19.42 -30.63 2.23
CA GLU A 22 18.58 -30.58 3.43
C GLU A 22 18.34 -31.97 3.96
N THR A 23 18.63 -32.19 5.25
CA THR A 23 18.38 -33.46 5.90
C THR A 23 16.96 -33.48 6.48
N ILE A 24 16.11 -34.33 5.94
CA ILE A 24 14.72 -34.54 6.40
C ILE A 24 14.60 -36.00 6.87
N ASP A 25 14.19 -36.21 8.11
CA ASP A 25 14.03 -37.53 8.74
C ASP A 25 15.28 -38.42 8.62
N GLY A 26 16.46 -37.82 8.75
CA GLY A 26 17.75 -38.52 8.70
C GLY A 26 18.22 -38.93 7.31
N LYS A 27 17.59 -38.41 6.24
CA LYS A 27 18.01 -38.60 4.85
C LYS A 27 18.35 -37.28 4.22
N ASP A 28 19.41 -37.24 3.45
CA ASP A 28 19.86 -36.08 2.71
C ASP A 28 19.13 -35.98 1.38
N TYR A 29 18.55 -34.78 1.12
CA TYR A 29 17.89 -34.44 -0.13
C TYR A 29 18.56 -33.24 -0.76
N LEU A 30 18.75 -33.27 -2.08
CA LEU A 30 19.14 -32.12 -2.84
C LEU A 30 17.87 -31.24 -3.10
N ILE A 31 17.88 -30.04 -2.58
CA ILE A 31 16.80 -29.07 -2.77
C ILE A 31 17.25 -28.03 -3.80
N THR A 32 16.39 -27.71 -4.73
CA THR A 32 16.55 -26.59 -5.67
C THR A 32 15.39 -25.62 -5.55
N ASN A 33 15.70 -24.33 -5.50
CA ASN A 33 14.69 -23.28 -5.56
C ASN A 33 14.48 -22.90 -7.02
N ASP A 34 13.35 -23.28 -7.59
CA ASP A 34 12.98 -22.95 -8.95
C ASP A 34 11.82 -21.94 -8.96
N THR A 35 11.84 -21.03 -9.93
CA THR A 35 10.75 -20.07 -10.14
C THR A 35 10.10 -20.33 -11.49
N MET A 36 8.77 -20.43 -11.50
CA MET A 36 8.00 -20.60 -12.72
C MET A 36 7.39 -19.24 -13.10
N TYR A 37 7.58 -18.84 -14.35
CA TYR A 37 6.97 -17.66 -14.94
C TYR A 37 6.02 -18.08 -16.06
N THR A 38 4.80 -17.51 -16.05
CA THR A 38 3.82 -17.71 -17.10
C THR A 38 3.54 -16.39 -17.80
N PHE A 39 3.80 -16.33 -19.11
CA PHE A 39 3.40 -15.22 -19.95
C PHE A 39 2.22 -15.65 -20.80
N TYR A 40 1.16 -14.84 -20.79
CA TYR A 40 0.03 -15.07 -21.65
C TYR A 40 -0.49 -13.77 -22.26
N ARG A 41 -1.05 -13.89 -23.44
CA ARG A 41 -1.73 -12.81 -24.15
C ARG A 41 -3.23 -13.04 -24.03
N ARG A 42 -3.95 -12.03 -23.54
CA ARG A 42 -5.41 -12.07 -23.42
C ARG A 42 -6.04 -10.87 -24.11
N THR A 43 -7.26 -11.03 -24.56
CA THR A 43 -8.12 -9.94 -25.03
C THR A 43 -9.10 -9.55 -23.93
N LYS A 44 -9.57 -8.30 -23.95
CA LYS A 44 -10.71 -7.84 -23.12
C LYS A 44 -12.06 -8.18 -23.79
N GLY A 45 -12.05 -8.74 -25.03
CA GLY A 45 -13.23 -9.15 -25.78
C GLY A 45 -14.23 -8.01 -25.98
N GLU A 46 -15.51 -8.31 -25.80
CA GLU A 46 -16.63 -7.37 -25.91
C GLU A 46 -16.53 -6.16 -24.95
N PHE A 47 -15.74 -6.29 -23.89
CA PHE A 47 -15.56 -5.21 -22.91
C PHE A 47 -14.40 -4.28 -23.25
N SER A 48 -13.76 -4.44 -24.41
CA SER A 48 -12.62 -3.60 -24.84
C SER A 48 -12.99 -2.12 -24.89
N SER A 49 -14.20 -1.78 -25.33
CA SER A 49 -14.70 -0.39 -25.37
C SER A 49 -14.68 0.29 -24.02
N PHE A 50 -15.08 -0.40 -22.95
CA PHE A 50 -15.02 0.11 -21.58
C PHE A 50 -13.57 0.42 -21.13
N PHE A 51 -12.65 -0.51 -21.37
CA PHE A 51 -11.25 -0.33 -21.00
C PHE A 51 -10.54 0.75 -21.82
N LEU A 52 -10.91 0.89 -23.11
CA LEU A 52 -10.43 2.00 -23.96
C LEU A 52 -10.96 3.34 -23.46
N ALA A 53 -12.23 3.42 -23.08
CA ALA A 53 -12.81 4.63 -22.54
C ALA A 53 -12.14 5.06 -21.22
N LEU A 54 -11.84 4.12 -20.33
CA LEU A 54 -11.06 4.41 -19.10
C LEU A 54 -9.66 4.92 -19.45
N ARG A 55 -8.97 4.26 -20.40
CA ARG A 55 -7.58 4.58 -20.73
C ARG A 55 -7.45 5.89 -21.49
N ASP A 56 -8.23 6.06 -22.57
CA ASP A 56 -8.02 7.11 -23.56
C ASP A 56 -8.93 8.33 -23.33
N GLU A 57 -10.19 8.09 -22.96
CA GLU A 57 -11.22 9.12 -22.88
C GLU A 57 -11.47 9.62 -21.45
N LYS A 58 -10.99 8.90 -20.43
CA LYS A 58 -11.25 9.19 -19.01
C LYS A 58 -12.75 9.25 -18.69
N ARG A 59 -13.49 8.29 -19.23
CA ARG A 59 -14.94 8.15 -19.07
C ARG A 59 -15.29 6.84 -18.40
N LEU A 60 -16.34 6.88 -17.58
CA LEU A 60 -16.88 5.71 -16.91
C LEU A 60 -18.18 5.29 -17.61
N PHE A 61 -18.27 4.00 -17.96
CA PHE A 61 -19.47 3.44 -18.56
C PHE A 61 -20.09 2.34 -17.68
N GLY A 62 -21.40 2.26 -17.75
CA GLY A 62 -22.20 1.15 -17.29
C GLY A 62 -22.92 0.45 -18.45
N CYS A 63 -23.52 -0.70 -18.19
CA CYS A 63 -24.45 -1.35 -19.13
C CYS A 63 -25.88 -1.26 -18.61
N LYS A 64 -26.77 -0.68 -19.40
CA LYS A 64 -28.19 -0.51 -19.09
C LYS A 64 -29.01 -1.61 -19.77
N CYS A 65 -29.80 -2.33 -19.00
CA CYS A 65 -30.72 -3.31 -19.56
C CYS A 65 -31.85 -2.62 -20.34
N SER A 66 -32.11 -3.07 -21.56
CA SER A 66 -33.18 -2.54 -22.42
C SER A 66 -34.59 -2.80 -21.87
N GLN A 67 -34.76 -3.82 -21.02
CA GLN A 67 -36.06 -4.21 -20.48
C GLN A 67 -36.32 -3.66 -19.06
N CYS A 68 -35.46 -3.92 -18.07
CA CYS A 68 -35.67 -3.46 -16.69
C CYS A 68 -35.02 -2.11 -16.38
N GLY A 69 -34.19 -1.58 -17.28
CA GLY A 69 -33.52 -0.30 -17.09
C GLY A 69 -32.36 -0.29 -16.09
N ILE A 70 -32.10 -1.41 -15.40
CA ILE A 70 -31.00 -1.50 -14.42
C ILE A 70 -29.67 -1.19 -15.10
N VAL A 71 -28.90 -0.30 -14.47
CA VAL A 71 -27.55 0.09 -14.88
C VAL A 71 -26.51 -0.59 -14.01
N ARG A 72 -25.67 -1.42 -14.61
CA ARG A 72 -24.58 -2.12 -13.89
C ARG A 72 -23.22 -1.54 -14.25
N VAL A 73 -22.41 -1.30 -13.23
CA VAL A 73 -21.01 -0.84 -13.34
C VAL A 73 -20.12 -1.80 -12.57
N PRO A 74 -19.03 -2.31 -13.18
CA PRO A 74 -18.61 -2.17 -14.58
C PRO A 74 -19.54 -2.90 -15.55
N PRO A 75 -19.51 -2.54 -16.86
CA PRO A 75 -20.45 -3.06 -17.86
C PRO A 75 -20.04 -4.45 -18.37
N PHE A 76 -19.86 -5.41 -17.48
CA PHE A 76 -19.35 -6.76 -17.82
C PHE A 76 -20.48 -7.76 -18.13
N LEU A 77 -21.61 -7.25 -18.62
CA LEU A 77 -22.74 -8.06 -19.06
C LEU A 77 -23.26 -7.53 -20.40
N THR A 78 -23.23 -8.36 -21.42
CA THR A 78 -23.85 -8.06 -22.74
C THR A 78 -25.35 -8.30 -22.75
N HIS A 79 -25.84 -9.10 -21.79
CA HIS A 79 -27.25 -9.44 -21.62
C HIS A 79 -27.62 -9.42 -20.14
N CYS A 80 -28.86 -9.03 -19.84
CA CYS A 80 -29.38 -8.97 -18.49
C CYS A 80 -29.82 -10.37 -18.01
N PRO A 81 -29.23 -10.89 -16.91
CA PRO A 81 -29.60 -12.21 -16.39
C PRO A 81 -31.02 -12.24 -15.79
N ASP A 82 -31.51 -11.07 -15.32
CA ASP A 82 -32.81 -10.97 -14.64
C ASP A 82 -33.99 -10.79 -15.62
N CYS A 83 -33.69 -10.52 -16.91
CA CYS A 83 -34.67 -10.21 -17.94
C CYS A 83 -34.61 -11.18 -19.12
N ASN A 84 -34.47 -12.47 -18.86
CA ASN A 84 -34.41 -13.50 -19.89
C ASN A 84 -33.42 -13.16 -21.01
N PHE A 85 -32.23 -12.71 -20.62
CA PHE A 85 -31.14 -12.31 -21.51
C PHE A 85 -31.47 -11.13 -22.45
N ALA A 86 -32.30 -10.19 -22.03
CA ALA A 86 -32.49 -8.94 -22.75
C ALA A 86 -31.13 -8.24 -22.98
N PRO A 87 -30.89 -7.64 -24.17
CA PRO A 87 -29.62 -6.97 -24.46
C PRO A 87 -29.37 -5.78 -23.55
N THR A 88 -28.12 -5.42 -23.41
CA THR A 88 -27.69 -4.23 -22.64
C THR A 88 -26.97 -3.26 -23.57
N ASP A 89 -27.15 -1.97 -23.31
CA ASP A 89 -26.49 -0.88 -24.02
C ASP A 89 -25.48 -0.19 -23.12
N LEU A 90 -24.34 0.22 -23.68
CA LEU A 90 -23.37 1.04 -22.95
C LEU A 90 -23.90 2.46 -22.76
N ILE A 91 -23.90 2.92 -21.52
CA ILE A 91 -24.23 4.31 -21.18
C ILE A 91 -23.13 4.92 -20.34
N GLU A 92 -22.88 6.21 -20.49
CA GLU A 92 -21.97 6.94 -19.63
C GLU A 92 -22.58 7.12 -18.24
N VAL A 93 -21.78 6.93 -17.20
CA VAL A 93 -22.16 7.08 -15.79
C VAL A 93 -21.34 8.19 -15.17
N GLU A 94 -21.88 8.87 -14.17
CA GLU A 94 -21.16 9.92 -13.46
C GLU A 94 -19.94 9.37 -12.72
N GLN A 95 -18.95 10.24 -12.52
CA GLN A 95 -17.69 9.89 -11.86
C GLN A 95 -17.69 10.27 -10.37
N VAL A 96 -18.86 10.55 -9.84
CA VAL A 96 -19.14 10.75 -8.41
C VAL A 96 -20.07 9.65 -7.97
N GLY A 97 -19.89 9.15 -6.77
CA GLY A 97 -20.73 8.10 -6.22
C GLY A 97 -20.61 8.01 -4.71
N VAL A 98 -21.27 7.04 -4.15
CA VAL A 98 -21.38 6.85 -2.70
C VAL A 98 -20.84 5.48 -2.30
N MET A 99 -20.12 5.43 -1.19
CA MET A 99 -19.63 4.20 -0.61
C MET A 99 -20.79 3.29 -0.17
N ASN A 100 -20.88 2.11 -0.77
CA ASN A 100 -21.90 1.11 -0.43
C ASN A 100 -21.62 0.41 0.92
N SER A 101 -20.36 0.37 1.34
CA SER A 101 -19.92 -0.22 2.61
C SER A 101 -18.67 0.48 3.11
N THR A 102 -18.42 0.43 4.43
CA THR A 102 -17.14 0.84 4.99
C THR A 102 -16.04 -0.08 4.47
N PRO A 103 -14.97 0.46 3.83
CA PRO A 103 -13.95 -0.34 3.19
C PRO A 103 -12.96 -0.93 4.21
N PRO A 104 -12.56 -2.18 4.08
CA PRO A 104 -11.36 -2.67 4.74
C PRO A 104 -10.13 -2.02 4.11
N ILE A 105 -9.15 -1.69 4.96
CA ILE A 105 -7.87 -1.13 4.52
C ILE A 105 -6.85 -2.24 4.35
N THR A 106 -6.15 -2.24 3.23
CA THR A 106 -5.06 -3.15 2.93
C THR A 106 -3.75 -2.43 3.14
N TYR A 107 -3.03 -2.78 4.21
CA TYR A 107 -1.69 -2.24 4.51
C TYR A 107 -0.57 -3.10 3.94
N PHE A 108 -0.84 -4.37 3.76
CA PHE A 108 0.11 -5.32 3.20
C PHE A 108 -0.49 -6.05 1.99
N ALA A 109 0.27 -6.06 0.91
CA ALA A 109 -0.04 -6.78 -0.31
C ALA A 109 1.15 -7.66 -0.72
N THR A 110 0.95 -8.55 -1.68
CA THR A 110 2.08 -9.29 -2.28
C THR A 110 3.05 -8.32 -2.95
N SER A 111 4.29 -8.75 -3.17
CA SER A 111 5.35 -7.89 -3.74
C SER A 111 4.94 -7.14 -5.02
N LEU A 112 4.09 -7.75 -5.87
CA LEU A 112 3.58 -7.14 -7.10
C LEU A 112 2.64 -5.95 -6.85
N PHE A 113 1.92 -5.93 -5.73
CA PHE A 113 0.90 -4.93 -5.40
C PHE A 113 1.27 -4.07 -4.19
N GLN A 114 2.42 -4.34 -3.56
CA GLN A 114 2.85 -3.61 -2.35
C GLN A 114 3.02 -2.11 -2.60
N HIS A 115 3.39 -1.71 -3.82
CA HIS A 115 3.54 -0.31 -4.20
C HIS A 115 2.21 0.48 -4.19
N MET A 116 1.06 -0.21 -4.19
CA MET A 116 -0.25 0.43 -4.11
C MET A 116 -0.75 0.56 -2.65
N ALA A 117 -0.16 -0.18 -1.70
CA ALA A 117 -0.57 -0.14 -0.30
C ALA A 117 0.00 1.10 0.42
N PRO A 118 -0.75 1.70 1.38
CA PRO A 118 -2.07 1.28 1.82
C PRO A 118 -3.19 1.73 0.87
N TYR A 119 -4.22 0.92 0.71
CA TYR A 119 -5.42 1.30 -0.02
C TYR A 119 -6.69 0.70 0.63
N GLY A 120 -7.79 1.44 0.55
CA GLY A 120 -9.11 0.92 0.89
C GLY A 120 -9.66 0.06 -0.26
N ARG A 121 -10.30 -1.06 0.05
CA ARG A 121 -11.04 -1.86 -0.95
C ARG A 121 -12.48 -1.38 -0.99
N GLY A 122 -12.74 -0.38 -1.83
CA GLY A 122 -14.03 0.27 -1.94
C GLY A 122 -15.05 -0.53 -2.77
N ARG A 123 -16.32 -0.33 -2.43
CA ARG A 123 -17.46 -0.66 -3.28
C ARG A 123 -18.29 0.61 -3.42
N VAL A 124 -18.26 1.22 -4.60
CA VAL A 124 -18.89 2.51 -4.88
C VAL A 124 -20.08 2.32 -5.81
N ILE A 125 -21.22 2.89 -5.46
CA ILE A 125 -22.36 3.06 -6.34
C ILE A 125 -22.24 4.47 -6.92
N PHE A 126 -21.87 4.55 -8.21
CA PHE A 126 -21.77 5.81 -8.93
C PHE A 126 -23.15 6.36 -9.26
N ASN A 127 -23.29 7.67 -9.32
CA ASN A 127 -24.55 8.31 -9.68
C ASN A 127 -25.01 7.86 -11.08
N GLY A 128 -26.24 7.41 -11.17
CA GLY A 128 -26.80 6.82 -12.38
C GLY A 128 -26.53 5.32 -12.54
N ALA A 129 -25.90 4.67 -11.56
CA ALA A 129 -25.73 3.22 -11.51
C ALA A 129 -26.55 2.57 -10.39
N ASP A 130 -26.96 1.32 -10.59
CA ASP A 130 -27.71 0.52 -9.61
C ASP A 130 -26.81 -0.52 -8.92
N THR A 131 -25.61 -0.74 -9.39
CA THR A 131 -24.68 -1.71 -8.81
C THR A 131 -23.35 -1.08 -8.38
N ALA A 132 -22.72 -1.68 -7.38
CA ALA A 132 -21.46 -1.19 -6.85
C ALA A 132 -20.26 -1.72 -7.65
N MET A 133 -19.38 -0.82 -8.06
CA MET A 133 -18.09 -1.12 -8.65
C MET A 133 -17.02 -1.24 -7.55
N SER A 134 -16.15 -2.25 -7.66
CA SER A 134 -14.97 -2.36 -6.80
C SER A 134 -13.86 -1.45 -7.30
N VAL A 135 -13.31 -0.62 -6.42
CA VAL A 135 -12.28 0.37 -6.74
C VAL A 135 -11.35 0.60 -5.54
N ASN A 136 -10.09 0.93 -5.80
CA ASN A 136 -9.18 1.34 -4.75
C ASN A 136 -9.56 2.74 -4.23
N LEU A 137 -9.37 2.93 -2.92
CA LEU A 137 -9.64 4.19 -2.23
C LEU A 137 -8.36 4.71 -1.61
N TYR A 138 -8.15 6.00 -1.76
CA TYR A 138 -7.10 6.77 -1.11
C TYR A 138 -7.68 8.03 -0.49
N THR A 139 -6.88 8.74 0.30
CA THR A 139 -7.16 10.08 0.79
C THR A 139 -6.11 11.04 0.26
N THR A 140 -6.47 12.27 0.00
CA THR A 140 -5.50 13.29 -0.47
C THR A 140 -4.49 13.65 0.61
N THR A 141 -4.86 13.44 1.87
CA THR A 141 -3.97 13.63 3.04
C THR A 141 -2.94 12.52 3.20
N GLY A 142 -3.09 11.41 2.46
CA GLY A 142 -2.28 10.20 2.62
C GLY A 142 -2.56 9.42 3.90
N ILE A 143 -3.45 9.91 4.78
CA ILE A 143 -3.83 9.22 6.01
C ILE A 143 -4.99 8.28 5.71
N LEU A 144 -4.72 6.99 5.65
CA LEU A 144 -5.73 5.97 5.40
C LEU A 144 -5.76 4.98 6.57
N VAL A 145 -6.67 5.22 7.51
CA VAL A 145 -6.89 4.40 8.69
C VAL A 145 -8.33 3.90 8.74
N PRO A 146 -8.63 2.79 9.45
CA PRO A 146 -9.99 2.32 9.60
C PRO A 146 -10.94 3.40 10.12
N GLY A 147 -12.10 3.54 9.47
CA GLY A 147 -13.13 4.50 9.88
C GLY A 147 -12.96 5.93 9.32
N ILE A 148 -11.90 6.23 8.57
CA ILE A 148 -11.76 7.55 7.93
C ILE A 148 -12.72 7.68 6.73
N ILE A 149 -12.92 6.58 5.99
CA ILE A 149 -13.94 6.47 4.93
C ILE A 149 -14.98 5.45 5.40
N ASN A 150 -16.23 5.82 5.38
CA ASN A 150 -17.33 4.99 5.87
C ASN A 150 -18.37 4.73 4.77
N LYS A 151 -19.29 3.79 5.03
CA LYS A 151 -20.51 3.66 4.23
C LYS A 151 -21.22 5.02 4.17
N GLY A 152 -21.65 5.43 2.98
CA GLY A 152 -22.31 6.71 2.74
C GLY A 152 -21.37 7.87 2.44
N THR A 153 -20.06 7.72 2.56
CA THR A 153 -19.09 8.73 2.13
C THR A 153 -19.22 8.94 0.62
N GLU A 154 -19.39 10.19 0.20
CA GLU A 154 -19.33 10.57 -1.21
C GLU A 154 -17.87 10.55 -1.70
N VAL A 155 -17.64 9.98 -2.86
CA VAL A 155 -16.32 9.81 -3.44
C VAL A 155 -16.29 10.20 -4.92
N LYS A 156 -15.14 10.69 -5.36
CA LYS A 156 -14.86 11.03 -6.76
C LYS A 156 -13.92 10.01 -7.39
N LEU A 157 -14.24 9.57 -8.61
CA LEU A 157 -13.37 8.73 -9.43
C LEU A 157 -12.24 9.57 -10.01
N ILE A 158 -11.02 9.12 -9.81
CA ILE A 158 -9.79 9.75 -10.28
C ILE A 158 -9.11 8.82 -11.29
N PHE A 159 -8.59 9.38 -12.36
CA PHE A 159 -7.85 8.65 -13.38
C PHE A 159 -6.36 8.82 -13.15
N LYS A 160 -5.61 7.73 -13.12
CA LYS A 160 -4.15 7.79 -13.08
C LYS A 160 -3.60 8.49 -14.31
N ASP A 161 -2.44 9.12 -14.19
CA ASP A 161 -1.79 9.75 -15.33
C ASP A 161 -1.31 8.70 -16.32
N ASN A 162 -0.74 7.60 -15.84
CA ASN A 162 -0.33 6.47 -16.66
C ASN A 162 -1.40 5.35 -16.62
N ARG A 163 -2.10 5.15 -17.74
CA ARG A 163 -3.19 4.19 -17.90
C ARG A 163 -2.88 3.17 -18.99
N ILE A 164 -3.21 1.91 -18.74
CA ILE A 164 -2.91 0.78 -19.63
C ILE A 164 -4.17 0.00 -20.05
N GLY A 165 -5.35 0.43 -19.64
CA GLY A 165 -6.63 -0.24 -19.90
C GLY A 165 -6.91 -1.34 -18.86
N GLU A 166 -6.74 -1.02 -17.58
CA GLU A 166 -7.04 -1.91 -16.46
C GLU A 166 -7.95 -1.23 -15.43
N MET A 167 -8.62 -2.02 -14.58
CA MET A 167 -9.45 -1.48 -13.49
C MET A 167 -8.64 -0.64 -12.50
N THR A 168 -7.35 -0.91 -12.40
CA THR A 168 -6.42 -0.19 -11.53
C THR A 168 -5.93 1.14 -12.11
N ASP A 169 -6.37 1.51 -13.32
CA ASP A 169 -6.11 2.84 -13.92
C ASP A 169 -6.93 3.94 -13.23
N VAL A 170 -7.88 3.54 -12.39
CA VAL A 170 -8.73 4.45 -11.65
C VAL A 170 -8.73 4.12 -10.16
N PHE A 171 -9.00 5.12 -9.34
CA PHE A 171 -9.20 5.00 -7.91
C PHE A 171 -10.19 6.08 -7.44
N CYS A 172 -10.63 6.04 -6.19
CA CYS A 172 -11.47 7.10 -5.64
C CYS A 172 -10.82 7.77 -4.43
N VAL A 173 -11.16 9.04 -4.24
CA VAL A 173 -10.89 9.81 -3.02
C VAL A 173 -12.20 10.39 -2.48
N PRO A 174 -12.31 10.71 -1.17
CA PRO A 174 -13.48 11.42 -0.64
C PRO A 174 -13.71 12.73 -1.37
N ALA A 175 -14.94 12.99 -1.81
CA ALA A 175 -15.29 14.22 -2.50
C ALA A 175 -15.09 15.47 -1.61
N SER A 176 -15.20 15.28 -0.28
CA SER A 176 -14.95 16.36 0.70
C SER A 176 -13.50 16.82 0.78
N GLU A 177 -12.55 16.06 0.23
CA GLU A 177 -11.14 16.42 0.17
C GLU A 177 -10.76 17.16 -1.12
N LEU A 178 -11.72 17.39 -2.01
CA LEU A 178 -11.54 18.03 -3.31
C LEU A 178 -12.28 19.37 -3.36
N THR A 179 -11.82 20.28 -4.23
CA THR A 179 -12.56 21.48 -4.54
C THR A 179 -13.84 21.15 -5.33
N ARG A 180 -14.84 22.03 -5.28
CA ARG A 180 -16.07 21.85 -6.05
C ARG A 180 -15.80 21.67 -7.55
N GLU A 181 -14.86 22.44 -8.10
CA GLU A 181 -14.46 22.35 -9.51
C GLU A 181 -13.87 20.96 -9.84
N GLN A 182 -13.05 20.41 -8.96
CA GLN A 182 -12.48 19.06 -9.11
C GLN A 182 -13.56 17.98 -9.03
N VAL A 183 -14.55 18.12 -8.13
CA VAL A 183 -15.66 17.17 -8.03
C VAL A 183 -16.53 17.17 -9.29
N GLU A 184 -16.84 18.36 -9.83
CA GLU A 184 -17.64 18.53 -11.04
C GLU A 184 -16.89 18.13 -12.33
N LYS A 185 -15.56 18.16 -12.31
CA LYS A 185 -14.72 17.88 -13.48
C LYS A 185 -14.83 16.43 -13.92
N LYS A 186 -15.15 16.21 -15.20
CA LYS A 186 -15.05 14.89 -15.83
C LYS A 186 -13.60 14.56 -16.17
N GLY A 187 -13.22 13.30 -15.92
CA GLY A 187 -11.88 12.82 -16.23
C GLY A 187 -10.77 13.47 -15.40
N LEU A 188 -11.06 13.82 -14.14
CA LEU A 188 -10.07 14.35 -13.21
C LEU A 188 -8.89 13.38 -13.07
N GLN A 189 -7.66 13.88 -13.24
CA GLN A 189 -6.45 13.09 -13.21
C GLN A 189 -5.72 13.20 -11.86
N GLU A 190 -4.87 12.22 -11.59
CA GLU A 190 -4.05 12.13 -10.39
C GLU A 190 -3.14 13.36 -10.19
N SER A 191 -2.54 13.86 -11.27
CA SER A 191 -1.68 15.06 -11.26
C SER A 191 -2.42 16.39 -11.02
N GLU A 192 -3.76 16.38 -11.08
CA GLU A 192 -4.60 17.57 -10.88
C GLU A 192 -5.12 17.67 -9.43
N ILE A 193 -4.68 16.76 -8.56
CA ILE A 193 -5.04 16.74 -7.15
C ILE A 193 -3.90 17.32 -6.32
N ASP A 194 -4.26 18.17 -5.37
CA ASP A 194 -3.34 18.67 -4.36
C ASP A 194 -3.16 17.62 -3.26
N TRP A 195 -2.13 16.80 -3.40
CA TRP A 195 -1.78 15.81 -2.39
C TRP A 195 -1.09 16.49 -1.22
N GLU A 196 -1.67 16.37 -0.04
CA GLU A 196 -1.08 16.94 1.16
C GLU A 196 0.21 16.19 1.54
N SER A 197 1.27 16.95 1.80
CA SER A 197 2.47 16.40 2.42
C SER A 197 2.22 16.23 3.91
N PRO A 198 2.61 15.10 4.51
CA PRO A 198 2.48 14.90 5.95
C PRO A 198 3.26 15.97 6.72
N VAL A 199 2.58 16.69 7.62
CA VAL A 199 3.22 17.68 8.49
C VAL A 199 3.82 16.96 9.70
N GLU A 200 5.11 17.16 9.92
CA GLU A 200 5.79 16.60 11.09
C GLU A 200 5.19 17.19 12.38
N PRO A 201 4.73 16.34 13.33
CA PRO A 201 4.18 16.83 14.57
C PRO A 201 5.26 17.44 15.44
N GLY A 202 4.97 18.60 16.04
CA GLY A 202 5.84 19.18 17.05
C GLY A 202 5.86 18.30 18.30
N LEU A 203 7.04 18.07 18.86
CA LEU A 203 7.18 17.39 20.14
C LEU A 203 7.18 18.42 21.28
N PRO A 204 6.51 18.15 22.41
CA PRO A 204 6.56 19.03 23.56
C PRO A 204 7.97 19.05 24.17
N GLU A 205 8.28 20.13 24.89
CA GLU A 205 9.56 20.22 25.63
C GLU A 205 9.72 19.03 26.58
N ALA A 206 10.94 18.48 26.57
CA ALA A 206 11.27 17.32 27.39
C ALA A 206 11.76 17.73 28.78
N SER A 207 11.13 17.19 29.81
CA SER A 207 11.64 17.24 31.20
C SER A 207 12.86 16.32 31.39
N ASP A 208 13.56 16.43 32.48
CA ASP A 208 14.68 15.52 32.77
C ASP A 208 14.21 14.07 32.95
N SER A 209 13.00 13.86 33.45
CA SER A 209 12.40 12.52 33.51
C SER A 209 12.12 11.95 32.09
N ASP A 210 11.69 12.78 31.14
CA ASP A 210 11.47 12.35 29.73
C ASP A 210 12.78 11.95 29.05
N LYS A 211 13.86 12.73 29.32
CA LYS A 211 15.22 12.42 28.81
C LYS A 211 15.74 11.09 29.37
N ALA A 212 15.48 10.82 30.66
CA ALA A 212 15.87 9.54 31.28
C ALA A 212 15.10 8.36 30.65
N VAL A 213 13.79 8.49 30.48
CA VAL A 213 12.95 7.47 29.80
C VAL A 213 13.41 7.23 28.36
N TYR A 214 13.72 8.31 27.62
CA TYR A 214 14.28 8.21 26.27
C TYR A 214 15.61 7.44 26.27
N ALA A 215 16.54 7.80 27.18
CA ALA A 215 17.87 7.17 27.23
C ALA A 215 17.78 5.65 27.51
N ASP A 216 16.90 5.25 28.43
CA ASP A 216 16.68 3.83 28.76
C ASP A 216 16.07 3.08 27.56
N ALA A 217 15.03 3.64 26.93
CA ALA A 217 14.39 3.06 25.77
C ALA A 217 15.37 2.96 24.57
N PHE A 218 16.16 3.99 24.32
CA PHE A 218 17.15 4.00 23.26
C PHE A 218 18.25 2.95 23.47
N LYS A 219 18.72 2.78 24.68
CA LYS A 219 19.70 1.73 25.05
C LYS A 219 19.15 0.33 24.72
N GLU A 220 17.89 0.07 25.02
CA GLU A 220 17.23 -1.21 24.70
C GLU A 220 17.06 -1.37 23.18
N ILE A 221 16.62 -0.31 22.46
CA ILE A 221 16.54 -0.31 21.00
C ILE A 221 17.88 -0.64 20.37
N LYS A 222 18.97 -0.01 20.82
CA LYS A 222 20.33 -0.27 20.33
C LYS A 222 20.73 -1.73 20.51
N SER A 223 20.37 -2.33 21.64
CA SER A 223 20.59 -3.76 21.89
C SER A 223 19.81 -4.64 20.93
N ILE A 224 18.51 -4.36 20.72
CA ILE A 224 17.63 -5.13 19.82
C ILE A 224 18.12 -5.03 18.38
N ILE A 225 18.50 -3.85 17.90
CA ILE A 225 19.04 -3.64 16.56
C ILE A 225 20.37 -4.41 16.41
N GLY A 226 21.20 -4.46 17.43
CA GLY A 226 22.39 -5.29 17.46
C GLY A 226 22.09 -6.79 17.34
N GLU A 227 20.98 -7.26 17.92
CA GLU A 227 20.51 -8.64 17.76
C GLU A 227 19.93 -8.89 16.34
N MET A 228 19.20 -7.92 15.76
CA MET A 228 18.73 -8.00 14.38
C MET A 228 19.88 -8.19 13.41
N ASN A 229 20.97 -7.48 13.62
CA ASN A 229 22.17 -7.55 12.78
C ASN A 229 22.92 -8.88 12.88
N LYS A 230 22.73 -9.64 13.98
CA LYS A 230 23.28 -10.99 14.16
C LYS A 230 22.34 -12.11 13.69
N ASN A 231 21.12 -11.78 13.33
CA ASN A 231 20.11 -12.76 12.93
C ASN A 231 20.06 -12.86 11.39
N ASP A 232 20.49 -14.00 10.83
CA ASP A 232 20.56 -14.20 9.38
C ASP A 232 19.22 -14.00 8.68
N ARG A 233 18.12 -14.40 9.30
CA ARG A 233 16.79 -14.23 8.73
C ARG A 233 16.38 -12.75 8.69
N ALA A 234 16.67 -12.01 9.77
CA ALA A 234 16.41 -10.57 9.80
C ALA A 234 17.25 -9.82 8.76
N ARG A 235 18.52 -10.18 8.61
CA ARG A 235 19.40 -9.60 7.59
C ARG A 235 18.92 -9.88 6.17
N LYS A 236 18.41 -11.09 5.87
CA LYS A 236 17.82 -11.42 4.56
C LYS A 236 16.63 -10.54 4.23
N ASP A 237 15.84 -10.08 5.21
CA ASP A 237 14.68 -9.21 4.99
C ASP A 237 15.08 -7.81 4.47
N ILE A 238 16.33 -7.39 4.68
CA ILE A 238 16.87 -6.08 4.27
C ILE A 238 18.04 -6.19 3.29
N ALA A 239 18.34 -7.39 2.77
CA ALA A 239 19.35 -7.57 1.73
C ALA A 239 18.99 -6.77 0.47
N GLY A 240 19.96 -6.10 -0.13
CA GLY A 240 19.80 -5.22 -1.28
C GLY A 240 19.02 -3.93 -1.00
N TRP A 241 18.74 -3.61 0.27
CA TRP A 241 17.94 -2.44 0.63
C TRP A 241 18.74 -1.42 1.43
N LYS A 242 18.63 -0.14 1.03
CA LYS A 242 19.25 0.99 1.71
C LYS A 242 18.17 1.93 2.22
N ARG A 243 18.31 2.40 3.48
CA ARG A 243 17.35 3.30 4.09
C ARG A 243 17.94 4.07 5.25
N ASP A 244 17.84 5.38 5.19
CA ASP A 244 18.21 6.29 6.26
C ASP A 244 16.93 6.78 6.98
N ILE A 245 16.73 6.33 8.22
CA ILE A 245 15.54 6.59 9.01
C ILE A 245 15.89 7.50 10.16
N GLN A 246 15.28 8.68 10.25
CA GLN A 246 15.36 9.54 11.44
C GLN A 246 14.25 9.17 12.39
N VAL A 247 14.59 8.94 13.66
CA VAL A 247 13.63 8.75 14.74
C VAL A 247 13.71 9.95 15.68
N LYS A 248 12.56 10.59 15.93
CA LYS A 248 12.42 11.70 16.88
C LYS A 248 11.42 11.32 17.95
N ALA A 249 11.78 11.57 19.21
CA ALA A 249 10.90 11.34 20.34
C ALA A 249 11.11 12.42 21.40
N LYS A 250 10.14 12.58 22.30
CA LYS A 250 10.31 13.48 23.43
C LYS A 250 11.52 13.05 24.25
N GLY A 251 12.51 13.91 24.32
CA GLY A 251 13.78 13.65 25.04
C GLY A 251 15.00 13.44 24.16
N GLY A 252 14.82 13.15 22.84
CA GLY A 252 15.96 13.01 21.93
C GLY A 252 15.63 12.49 20.55
N GLN A 253 16.68 12.26 19.76
CA GLN A 253 16.57 11.73 18.41
C GLN A 253 17.78 10.87 18.04
N PHE A 254 17.60 9.96 17.11
CA PHE A 254 18.66 9.11 16.56
C PHE A 254 18.32 8.65 15.16
N ALA A 255 19.31 8.12 14.46
CA ALA A 255 19.12 7.51 13.15
C ALA A 255 19.15 5.99 13.23
N ILE A 256 18.33 5.32 12.42
CA ILE A 256 18.47 3.91 12.06
C ILE A 256 18.95 3.87 10.61
N ILE A 257 20.14 3.30 10.41
CA ILE A 257 20.77 3.18 9.09
C ILE A 257 20.70 1.73 8.67
N ILE A 258 20.12 1.50 7.48
CA ILE A 258 20.05 0.19 6.82
C ILE A 258 20.86 0.27 5.54
N ASP A 259 21.82 -0.64 5.40
CA ASP A 259 22.71 -0.71 4.24
C ASP A 259 22.97 -2.16 3.87
N ASP A 260 22.26 -2.65 2.85
CA ASP A 260 22.46 -3.96 2.21
C ASP A 260 22.62 -5.14 3.20
N GLY A 261 21.61 -5.35 4.01
CA GLY A 261 21.60 -6.46 4.98
C GLY A 261 22.24 -6.12 6.32
N ASP A 262 22.75 -4.91 6.50
CA ASP A 262 23.24 -4.40 7.77
C ASP A 262 22.29 -3.35 8.34
N ILE A 263 22.11 -3.34 9.66
CA ILE A 263 21.29 -2.34 10.37
C ILE A 263 22.01 -1.86 11.61
N ARG A 264 22.03 -0.55 11.83
CA ARG A 264 22.68 0.06 13.00
C ARG A 264 21.94 1.33 13.44
N THR A 265 22.23 1.76 14.65
CA THR A 265 21.77 3.06 15.19
C THR A 265 22.93 4.03 15.32
N GLU A 266 22.67 5.31 15.05
CA GLU A 266 23.62 6.41 15.22
C GLU A 266 22.94 7.57 15.95
N GLU A 267 23.58 8.08 17.01
CA GLU A 267 23.08 9.22 17.79
C GLU A 267 23.36 10.54 17.06
N LYS A 268 22.68 10.75 15.93
CA LYS A 268 22.85 11.95 15.12
C LYS A 268 21.54 12.36 14.48
N GLU A 269 21.46 13.60 14.05
CA GLU A 269 20.46 14.09 13.14
C GLU A 269 20.93 13.91 11.70
N LEU A 270 20.05 13.43 10.84
CA LEU A 270 20.30 13.27 9.41
C LEU A 270 19.87 14.54 8.68
N SER A 271 20.71 15.03 7.79
CA SER A 271 20.38 16.21 6.96
C SER A 271 19.29 15.95 5.91
N SER A 272 19.20 14.70 5.45
CA SER A 272 18.22 14.29 4.43
C SER A 272 17.82 12.83 4.64
N PRO A 273 16.99 12.53 5.66
CA PRO A 273 16.52 11.17 5.89
C PRO A 273 15.56 10.73 4.79
N ASP A 274 15.63 9.45 4.41
CA ASP A 274 14.66 8.84 3.51
C ASP A 274 13.27 8.74 4.14
N PHE A 275 13.25 8.58 5.48
CA PHE A 275 12.04 8.32 6.24
C PHE A 275 12.17 8.89 7.66
N VAL A 276 11.12 9.51 8.16
CA VAL A 276 11.10 10.07 9.53
C VAL A 276 9.98 9.39 10.31
N MET A 277 10.32 9.01 11.54
CA MET A 277 9.37 8.52 12.53
C MET A 277 9.34 9.49 13.73
N VAL A 278 8.15 9.87 14.17
CA VAL A 278 7.99 10.73 15.34
C VAL A 278 7.00 10.08 16.31
N CYS A 279 7.40 9.98 17.57
CA CYS A 279 6.52 9.52 18.65
C CYS A 279 6.76 10.35 19.90
N GLU A 280 5.73 10.55 20.69
CA GLU A 280 5.86 11.27 21.97
C GLU A 280 6.68 10.44 22.95
N ASP A 281 6.40 9.14 23.04
CA ASP A 281 7.12 8.19 23.90
C ASP A 281 7.88 7.17 23.06
N LEU A 282 9.21 7.15 23.19
CA LEU A 282 10.08 6.22 22.45
C LEU A 282 9.77 4.74 22.73
N ARG A 283 9.15 4.43 23.88
CA ARG A 283 8.70 3.07 24.20
C ARG A 283 7.69 2.53 23.19
N THR A 284 6.95 3.41 22.49
CA THR A 284 6.06 3.02 21.39
C THR A 284 6.80 2.31 20.27
N LEU A 285 7.95 2.84 19.85
CA LEU A 285 8.81 2.19 18.87
C LEU A 285 9.54 0.98 19.45
N LEU A 286 10.02 1.08 20.68
CA LEU A 286 10.68 -0.01 21.40
C LEU A 286 9.79 -1.25 21.47
N ASP A 287 8.51 -1.11 21.80
CA ASP A 287 7.58 -2.23 21.91
C ASP A 287 7.39 -2.94 20.55
N GLY A 288 7.38 -2.18 19.47
CA GLY A 288 7.35 -2.73 18.12
C GLY A 288 8.62 -3.50 17.78
N LEU A 289 9.79 -2.89 18.00
CA LEU A 289 11.09 -3.52 17.74
C LEU A 289 11.38 -4.72 18.65
N ALA A 290 10.86 -4.73 19.87
CA ALA A 290 10.92 -5.86 20.81
C ALA A 290 9.86 -6.94 20.52
N TYR A 291 9.02 -6.74 19.51
CA TYR A 291 7.89 -7.63 19.15
C TYR A 291 6.88 -7.83 20.31
N ARG A 292 6.68 -6.80 21.13
CA ARG A 292 5.61 -6.72 22.13
C ARG A 292 4.30 -6.18 21.57
N GLY A 293 4.35 -5.62 20.37
CA GLY A 293 3.27 -5.15 19.54
C GLY A 293 3.77 -5.00 18.10
N ALA A 294 2.93 -4.59 17.16
CA ALA A 294 3.38 -4.26 15.81
C ALA A 294 3.63 -2.75 15.68
N ILE A 295 4.72 -2.35 15.04
CA ILE A 295 4.97 -0.94 14.68
C ILE A 295 3.82 -0.42 13.83
N THR A 296 3.33 -1.26 12.92
CA THR A 296 2.15 -0.99 12.08
C THR A 296 0.93 -0.55 12.91
N ASP A 297 0.63 -1.23 14.02
CA ASP A 297 -0.51 -0.87 14.90
C ASP A 297 -0.31 0.50 15.57
N SER A 298 0.93 0.84 15.90
CA SER A 298 1.27 2.15 16.46
C SER A 298 1.09 3.28 15.45
N VAL A 299 1.40 3.04 14.17
CA VAL A 299 1.15 3.99 13.08
C VAL A 299 -0.36 4.15 12.83
N ILE A 300 -1.09 3.04 12.71
CA ILE A 300 -2.55 3.05 12.52
C ILE A 300 -3.25 3.73 13.70
N GLY A 301 -2.80 3.45 14.93
CA GLY A 301 -3.31 4.05 16.15
C GLY A 301 -2.85 5.50 16.38
N LYS A 302 -2.11 6.11 15.46
CA LYS A 302 -1.58 7.49 15.53
C LYS A 302 -0.65 7.76 16.74
N LYS A 303 -0.06 6.71 17.28
CA LYS A 303 0.97 6.82 18.37
C LYS A 303 2.37 7.03 17.81
N LEU A 304 2.57 6.65 16.56
CA LEU A 304 3.80 6.82 15.80
C LEU A 304 3.45 7.48 14.47
N TRP A 305 3.94 8.69 14.25
CA TRP A 305 3.82 9.39 12.99
C TRP A 305 4.95 8.99 12.04
N ILE A 306 4.67 8.96 10.74
CA ILE A 306 5.63 8.65 9.68
C ILE A 306 5.57 9.69 8.56
N SER A 307 6.72 10.07 8.02
CA SER A 307 6.84 11.12 7.00
C SER A 307 6.27 10.76 5.63
N LYS A 308 6.06 9.48 5.38
CA LYS A 308 5.52 8.97 4.12
C LYS A 308 4.34 8.04 4.40
N ASN A 309 3.16 8.63 4.53
CA ASN A 309 1.93 7.93 4.93
C ASN A 309 1.56 6.75 4.02
N MET A 310 2.01 6.76 2.75
CA MET A 310 1.77 5.69 1.79
C MET A 310 2.89 4.64 1.75
N GLU A 311 3.97 4.84 2.50
CA GLU A 311 5.11 3.93 2.48
C GLU A 311 5.16 3.01 3.71
N PHE A 312 4.38 1.96 3.70
CA PHE A 312 4.39 0.94 4.76
C PHE A 312 5.50 -0.10 4.62
N ASN A 313 6.23 -0.13 3.51
CA ASN A 313 7.30 -1.12 3.30
C ASN A 313 8.40 -1.04 4.37
N THR A 314 8.82 0.17 4.75
CA THR A 314 9.80 0.40 5.83
C THR A 314 9.30 -0.18 7.15
N ILE A 315 8.05 0.09 7.50
CA ILE A 315 7.43 -0.40 8.75
C ILE A 315 7.35 -1.93 8.76
N PHE A 316 6.88 -2.54 7.66
CA PHE A 316 6.76 -4.00 7.56
C PHE A 316 8.11 -4.72 7.61
N LYS A 317 9.18 -4.12 7.04
CA LYS A 317 10.51 -4.71 7.14
C LYS A 317 10.98 -4.72 8.59
N LEU A 318 10.82 -3.63 9.32
CA LEU A 318 11.15 -3.54 10.75
C LEU A 318 10.32 -4.52 11.60
N ASP A 319 9.00 -4.62 11.37
CA ASP A 319 8.12 -5.60 12.03
C ASP A 319 8.55 -7.05 11.76
N ARG A 320 8.97 -7.38 10.52
CA ARG A 320 9.45 -8.72 10.17
C ARG A 320 10.79 -9.04 10.84
N MET A 321 11.72 -8.08 10.88
CA MET A 321 13.00 -8.26 11.59
C MET A 321 12.76 -8.49 13.08
N ALA A 322 11.91 -7.67 13.73
CA ALA A 322 11.53 -7.84 15.12
C ALA A 322 10.96 -9.24 15.40
N ARG A 323 10.04 -9.71 14.54
CA ARG A 323 9.49 -11.05 14.62
C ARG A 323 10.54 -12.16 14.43
N SER A 324 11.50 -11.96 13.53
CA SER A 324 12.56 -12.93 13.26
C SER A 324 13.45 -13.13 14.50
N VAL A 325 13.84 -12.02 15.14
CA VAL A 325 14.60 -12.06 16.40
C VAL A 325 13.81 -12.68 17.54
N ALA A 326 12.53 -12.29 17.72
CA ALA A 326 11.69 -12.83 18.78
C ALA A 326 11.47 -14.36 18.66
N ARG A 327 11.39 -14.87 17.42
CA ARG A 327 11.26 -16.31 17.18
C ARG A 327 12.54 -17.09 17.48
N SER A 328 13.72 -16.53 17.16
CA SER A 328 14.99 -17.21 17.46
C SER A 328 15.29 -17.31 18.96
N LYS A 329 14.64 -16.50 19.81
CA LYS A 329 14.75 -16.60 21.27
C LYS A 329 13.85 -17.70 21.88
N LYS A 330 12.90 -18.24 21.10
CA LYS A 330 11.95 -19.28 21.57
C LYS A 330 12.36 -20.70 21.13
N THR A 331 13.36 -20.80 20.28
CA THR A 331 14.03 -22.05 19.88
C THR A 331 15.32 -22.24 20.67
#